data_d6c8dca21174dc5dde18a47b3a8ebd90
#
_entry.id   d6c8dca21174dc5dde18a47b3a8ebd90
#
_cell.length_a   1.000
_cell.length_b   1.000
_cell.length_c   1.000
_cell.angle_alpha   90.00
_cell.angle_beta   90.00
_cell.angle_gamma   90.00
#
_symmetry.space_group_name_H-M   'P 1'
#
loop_
_entity.id
_entity.type
_entity.pdbx_description
1 polymer ?
#
loop_
_entity_poly.entity_id
_entity_poly.type
_entity_poly.pdbx_seq_one_letter_code
_entity_poly.pdbx_strand_id
1 'polypeptide(L)'
;MEIKVLGAAGEVGRSAFQVNCDGTNFLLDYGVMFGKPRGAPPTYPLHVKPRDIDSVIITHAHLDHSGCVPSLFVSGNCNVYGTAPTFDLSKLLIQDMIKIEKNSHSFGVPEIDNMMAKSKIIGFKEKITRGNASFELRSSGHVIGGSTVLVESKDKKLFYTGDINLRGSRLLPPADLDIGEMDMVITESTYSQENQMPRKESEKGLIDFANEVIDRKGTLFIPSFSVERSQEVASVLINSGFNHKIIMDGMALKVNEVLLKYPEYLRNPEIFKDVIEKVVSVRDHNERKRALSEPCVVISPAGMLVGGNAVYYLQELSFNDRNGIALVSYQGEGTPGKKLLDTGKVQTRGKDLNVKAEVKQFQFSGHADRDSSVSYTHLTLPTKRIV
;
A
#
# COMPACT_ATOMS: atom_id res chain seq x y z
N MET A 1 -2.15 -28.17 12.18
CA MET A 1 -2.15 -26.71 11.96
C MET A 1 -3.54 -26.16 12.26
N GLU A 2 -3.64 -25.09 13.05
CA GLU A 2 -4.88 -24.39 13.40
C GLU A 2 -4.74 -22.90 13.01
N ILE A 3 -5.80 -22.32 12.42
CA ILE A 3 -5.81 -20.93 11.99
C ILE A 3 -6.91 -20.19 12.73
N LYS A 4 -6.57 -19.07 13.35
CA LYS A 4 -7.50 -18.17 14.00
C LYS A 4 -7.48 -16.82 13.29
N VAL A 5 -8.63 -16.44 12.73
CA VAL A 5 -8.82 -15.14 12.08
C VAL A 5 -9.06 -14.07 13.15
N LEU A 6 -8.22 -13.06 13.21
CA LEU A 6 -8.28 -12.00 14.21
C LEU A 6 -8.80 -10.68 13.63
N GLY A 7 -8.72 -10.53 12.31
CA GLY A 7 -9.19 -9.36 11.55
C GLY A 7 -9.21 -9.64 10.05
N ALA A 8 -9.65 -8.68 9.25
CA ALA A 8 -9.76 -8.70 7.79
C ALA A 8 -10.79 -9.68 7.19
N ALA A 9 -11.53 -10.43 7.96
CA ALA A 9 -12.55 -11.34 7.43
C ALA A 9 -13.78 -10.55 6.96
N GLY A 10 -13.98 -10.47 5.62
CA GLY A 10 -15.11 -9.74 5.03
C GLY A 10 -15.00 -8.21 5.11
N GLU A 11 -13.82 -7.70 5.35
CA GLU A 11 -13.55 -6.25 5.43
C GLU A 11 -12.15 -5.92 4.90
N VAL A 12 -11.90 -4.65 4.59
CA VAL A 12 -10.57 -4.12 4.25
C VAL A 12 -9.98 -3.42 5.47
N GLY A 13 -8.79 -3.85 5.88
CA GLY A 13 -8.07 -3.29 7.03
C GLY A 13 -7.90 -4.28 8.18
N ARG A 14 -7.03 -3.94 9.12
CA ARG A 14 -6.67 -4.71 10.33
C ARG A 14 -6.39 -6.20 10.08
N SER A 15 -5.62 -6.49 9.02
CA SER A 15 -5.22 -7.86 8.66
C SER A 15 -4.45 -8.52 9.81
N ALA A 16 -4.91 -9.70 10.25
CA ALA A 16 -4.27 -10.45 11.32
C ALA A 16 -4.75 -11.91 11.38
N PHE A 17 -3.79 -12.85 11.28
CA PHE A 17 -4.07 -14.29 11.32
C PHE A 17 -3.09 -14.98 12.26
N GLN A 18 -3.60 -15.64 13.29
CA GLN A 18 -2.77 -16.48 14.15
C GLN A 18 -2.77 -17.90 13.61
N VAL A 19 -1.58 -18.45 13.39
CA VAL A 19 -1.37 -19.82 12.89
C VAL A 19 -0.62 -20.62 13.93
N ASN A 20 -1.26 -21.63 14.49
CA ASN A 20 -0.63 -22.58 15.40
C ASN A 20 -0.20 -23.84 14.63
N CYS A 21 1.09 -24.14 14.70
CA CYS A 21 1.71 -25.32 14.11
C CYS A 21 2.33 -26.18 15.22
N ASP A 22 1.57 -27.13 15.75
CA ASP A 22 2.04 -28.09 16.75
C ASP A 22 2.73 -27.40 17.96
N GLY A 23 2.10 -26.33 18.47
CA GLY A 23 2.56 -25.55 19.61
C GLY A 23 3.44 -24.34 19.24
N THR A 24 3.80 -24.16 17.98
CA THR A 24 4.47 -22.94 17.51
C THR A 24 3.45 -21.96 16.94
N ASN A 25 3.39 -20.75 17.50
CA ASN A 25 2.41 -19.73 17.16
C ASN A 25 3.03 -18.61 16.31
N PHE A 26 2.62 -18.55 15.05
CA PHE A 26 2.91 -17.42 14.16
C PHE A 26 1.75 -16.42 14.15
N LEU A 27 2.06 -15.15 14.09
CA LEU A 27 1.12 -14.10 13.78
C LEU A 27 1.47 -13.53 12.39
N LEU A 28 0.58 -13.75 11.43
CA LEU A 28 0.73 -13.24 10.06
C LEU A 28 0.00 -11.90 9.98
N ASP A 29 0.75 -10.83 9.86
CA ASP A 29 0.34 -9.44 9.97
C ASP A 29 -0.36 -9.11 11.31
N TYR A 30 -0.40 -7.82 11.63
CA TYR A 30 -1.18 -7.26 12.74
C TYR A 30 -1.41 -5.78 12.45
N GLY A 31 -2.44 -5.52 11.66
CA GLY A 31 -2.70 -4.22 11.09
C GLY A 31 -3.67 -3.36 11.89
N VAL A 32 -3.96 -2.17 11.37
CA VAL A 32 -4.94 -1.24 11.90
C VAL A 32 -5.93 -0.87 10.81
N MET A 33 -7.19 -0.65 11.16
CA MET A 33 -8.19 -0.08 10.26
C MET A 33 -8.57 1.30 10.76
N PHE A 34 -8.42 2.31 9.90
CA PHE A 34 -8.80 3.69 10.24
C PHE A 34 -10.31 3.85 10.29
N GLY A 35 -10.77 4.54 11.34
CA GLY A 35 -12.19 4.77 11.54
C GLY A 35 -12.83 5.65 10.45
N LYS A 36 -14.08 5.39 10.16
CA LYS A 36 -14.92 6.19 9.26
C LYS A 36 -16.14 6.69 10.01
N PRO A 37 -16.55 7.97 9.91
CA PRO A 37 -15.89 9.06 9.15
C PRO A 37 -14.53 9.47 9.72
N ARG A 38 -13.79 10.33 9.00
CA ARG A 38 -12.49 10.84 9.45
C ARG A 38 -12.55 11.40 10.88
N GLY A 39 -11.61 10.97 11.73
CA GLY A 39 -11.56 11.31 13.14
C GLY A 39 -12.29 10.33 14.06
N ALA A 40 -13.00 9.32 13.53
CA ALA A 40 -13.42 8.20 14.33
C ALA A 40 -12.19 7.39 14.79
N PRO A 41 -12.24 6.77 16.00
CA PRO A 41 -11.13 5.98 16.50
C PRO A 41 -10.75 4.85 15.54
N PRO A 42 -9.45 4.53 15.41
CA PRO A 42 -9.03 3.35 14.67
C PRO A 42 -9.55 2.07 15.35
N THR A 43 -9.75 1.04 14.56
CA THR A 43 -10.10 -0.29 15.06
C THR A 43 -8.93 -1.25 14.85
N TYR A 44 -8.83 -2.20 15.77
CA TYR A 44 -7.71 -3.13 15.85
C TYR A 44 -8.19 -4.57 15.66
N PRO A 45 -7.30 -5.52 15.32
CA PRO A 45 -7.62 -6.94 15.34
C PRO A 45 -8.04 -7.41 16.75
N LEU A 46 -8.59 -8.60 16.84
CA LEU A 46 -8.82 -9.24 18.13
C LEU A 46 -7.51 -9.33 18.91
N HIS A 47 -7.61 -9.07 20.22
CA HIS A 47 -6.43 -9.05 21.09
C HIS A 47 -5.79 -10.44 21.18
N VAL A 48 -4.46 -10.46 21.07
CA VAL A 48 -3.63 -11.63 21.37
C VAL A 48 -2.76 -11.33 22.60
N LYS A 49 -2.44 -12.35 23.37
CA LYS A 49 -1.48 -12.22 24.45
C LYS A 49 -0.07 -12.26 23.84
N PRO A 50 0.74 -11.20 23.92
CA PRO A 50 2.04 -11.17 23.25
C PRO A 50 2.98 -12.31 23.64
N ARG A 51 2.87 -12.81 24.88
CA ARG A 51 3.67 -13.96 25.37
C ARG A 51 3.34 -15.29 24.70
N ASP A 52 2.16 -15.39 24.06
CA ASP A 52 1.72 -16.62 23.39
C ASP A 52 2.09 -16.60 21.89
N ILE A 53 2.79 -15.54 21.42
CA ILE A 53 3.25 -15.39 20.03
C ILE A 53 4.76 -15.63 19.96
N ASP A 54 5.16 -16.65 19.23
CA ASP A 54 6.59 -16.99 19.03
C ASP A 54 7.24 -16.09 17.98
N SER A 55 6.50 -15.74 16.94
CA SER A 55 7.00 -14.91 15.85
C SER A 55 5.88 -14.15 15.15
N VAL A 56 6.15 -12.90 14.80
CA VAL A 56 5.31 -12.11 13.89
C VAL A 56 5.96 -12.10 12.51
N ILE A 57 5.19 -12.24 11.46
CA ILE A 57 5.64 -12.14 10.07
C ILE A 57 4.85 -11.02 9.42
N ILE A 58 5.54 -9.94 9.03
CA ILE A 58 4.92 -8.80 8.35
C ILE A 58 5.08 -9.02 6.84
N THR A 59 3.95 -9.15 6.14
CA THR A 59 3.96 -9.31 4.68
C THR A 59 4.45 -8.05 3.98
N HIS A 60 3.95 -6.89 4.37
CA HIS A 60 4.35 -5.62 3.79
C HIS A 60 4.06 -4.43 4.71
N ALA A 61 4.48 -3.24 4.30
CA ALA A 61 4.53 -2.07 5.16
C ALA A 61 3.21 -1.34 5.37
N HIS A 62 2.15 -1.58 4.59
CA HIS A 62 0.89 -0.87 4.75
C HIS A 62 0.33 -1.02 6.16
N LEU A 63 -0.30 0.04 6.67
CA LEU A 63 -0.72 0.13 8.07
C LEU A 63 -1.82 -0.88 8.44
N ASP A 64 -2.62 -1.29 7.49
CA ASP A 64 -3.63 -2.33 7.65
C ASP A 64 -3.03 -3.75 7.77
N HIS A 65 -1.71 -3.89 7.60
CA HIS A 65 -0.94 -5.11 7.82
C HIS A 65 0.11 -4.97 8.95
N SER A 66 0.77 -3.82 9.07
CA SER A 66 1.88 -3.62 10.01
C SER A 66 1.53 -2.72 11.21
N GLY A 67 0.46 -1.92 11.09
CA GLY A 67 0.24 -0.75 11.95
C GLY A 67 -0.02 -1.04 13.42
N CYS A 68 -0.46 -2.23 13.79
CA CYS A 68 -0.71 -2.62 15.18
C CYS A 68 0.41 -3.49 15.79
N VAL A 69 1.43 -3.91 15.01
CA VAL A 69 2.54 -4.75 15.50
C VAL A 69 3.26 -4.13 16.72
N PRO A 70 3.53 -2.81 16.79
CA PRO A 70 4.18 -2.23 17.98
C PRO A 70 3.41 -2.44 19.27
N SER A 71 2.08 -2.59 19.24
CA SER A 71 1.27 -2.83 20.45
C SER A 71 1.65 -4.12 21.19
N LEU A 72 2.23 -5.09 20.48
CA LEU A 72 2.72 -6.34 21.07
C LEU A 72 3.95 -6.10 21.97
N PHE A 73 4.65 -4.99 21.81
CA PHE A 73 5.86 -4.63 22.53
C PHE A 73 5.61 -3.80 23.79
N VAL A 74 4.36 -3.48 24.11
CA VAL A 74 3.96 -2.89 25.39
C VAL A 74 4.22 -3.88 26.54
N SER A 75 4.02 -5.20 26.30
CA SER A 75 4.17 -6.24 27.31
C SER A 75 4.82 -7.53 26.80
N GLY A 76 5.25 -7.56 25.55
CA GLY A 76 5.83 -8.72 24.90
C GLY A 76 7.22 -8.49 24.33
N ASN A 77 7.83 -9.54 23.80
CA ASN A 77 9.19 -9.51 23.27
C ASN A 77 9.37 -10.60 22.20
N CYS A 78 8.52 -10.65 21.19
CA CYS A 78 8.61 -11.63 20.12
C CYS A 78 9.57 -11.17 19.00
N ASN A 79 10.04 -12.10 18.17
CA ASN A 79 10.77 -11.75 16.95
C ASN A 79 9.78 -11.33 15.86
N VAL A 80 10.16 -10.33 15.07
CA VAL A 80 9.38 -9.87 13.92
C VAL A 80 10.19 -10.14 12.66
N TYR A 81 9.60 -10.83 11.69
CA TYR A 81 10.24 -11.19 10.43
C TYR A 81 9.62 -10.42 9.27
N GLY A 82 10.45 -10.04 8.32
CA GLY A 82 10.04 -9.35 7.10
C GLY A 82 11.26 -8.98 6.26
N THR A 83 11.03 -8.36 5.13
CA THR A 83 12.12 -7.85 4.28
C THR A 83 12.66 -6.51 4.78
N ALA A 84 13.87 -6.14 4.37
CA ALA A 84 14.47 -4.87 4.77
C ALA A 84 13.63 -3.65 4.38
N PRO A 85 13.13 -3.50 3.13
CA PRO A 85 12.28 -2.37 2.76
C PRO A 85 10.93 -2.38 3.52
N THR A 86 10.36 -3.55 3.84
CA THR A 86 9.16 -3.65 4.67
C THR A 86 9.36 -2.99 6.02
N PHE A 87 10.49 -3.23 6.70
CA PHE A 87 10.76 -2.62 8.01
C PHE A 87 10.99 -1.10 7.92
N ASP A 88 11.80 -0.63 6.97
CA ASP A 88 12.05 0.80 6.82
C ASP A 88 10.76 1.58 6.53
N LEU A 89 9.92 1.05 5.62
CA LEU A 89 8.64 1.65 5.29
C LEU A 89 7.63 1.53 6.44
N SER A 90 7.54 0.38 7.13
CA SER A 90 6.66 0.22 8.30
C SER A 90 7.00 1.24 9.38
N LYS A 91 8.30 1.41 9.72
CA LYS A 91 8.75 2.42 10.67
C LYS A 91 8.31 3.82 10.26
N LEU A 92 8.53 4.18 8.99
CA LEU A 92 8.14 5.47 8.43
C LEU A 92 6.64 5.72 8.54
N LEU A 93 5.82 4.75 8.13
CA LEU A 93 4.36 4.89 8.09
C LEU A 93 3.75 4.89 9.50
N ILE A 94 4.21 4.01 10.40
CA ILE A 94 3.71 3.93 11.78
C ILE A 94 4.08 5.21 12.56
N GLN A 95 5.28 5.74 12.38
CA GLN A 95 5.67 7.01 12.99
C GLN A 95 4.82 8.19 12.50
N ASP A 96 4.44 8.20 11.22
CA ASP A 96 3.54 9.23 10.67
C ASP A 96 2.12 9.08 11.21
N MET A 97 1.61 7.86 11.30
CA MET A 97 0.31 7.54 11.89
C MET A 97 0.20 8.07 13.32
N ILE A 98 1.19 7.80 14.19
CA ILE A 98 1.19 8.29 15.58
C ILE A 98 1.20 9.84 15.65
N LYS A 99 1.92 10.50 14.73
CA LYS A 99 1.95 11.97 14.68
C LYS A 99 0.61 12.57 14.28
N ILE A 100 -0.11 11.91 13.36
CA ILE A 100 -1.41 12.39 12.88
C ILE A 100 -2.51 12.09 13.89
N GLU A 101 -2.53 10.89 14.46
CA GLU A 101 -3.58 10.38 15.35
C GLU A 101 -3.13 10.42 16.81
N LYS A 102 -2.72 11.59 17.28
CA LYS A 102 -2.25 11.80 18.66
C LYS A 102 -3.21 11.17 19.69
N ASN A 103 -2.66 10.35 20.61
CA ASN A 103 -3.37 9.72 21.72
C ASN A 103 -4.46 8.68 21.34
N SER A 104 -4.49 8.22 20.09
CA SER A 104 -5.47 7.21 19.65
C SER A 104 -4.94 5.77 19.72
N HIS A 105 -3.65 5.59 20.00
CA HIS A 105 -2.98 4.29 20.01
C HIS A 105 -2.52 3.91 21.42
N SER A 106 -2.50 2.60 21.71
CA SER A 106 -2.00 2.05 22.99
C SER A 106 -0.46 1.96 23.05
N PHE A 107 0.24 2.43 22.04
CA PHE A 107 1.71 2.37 21.89
C PHE A 107 2.26 3.67 21.34
N GLY A 108 3.55 3.90 21.49
CA GLY A 108 4.26 5.09 21.05
C GLY A 108 5.59 4.76 20.36
N VAL A 109 6.48 5.76 20.31
CA VAL A 109 7.82 5.61 19.72
C VAL A 109 8.65 4.52 20.39
N PRO A 110 8.64 4.35 21.73
CA PRO A 110 9.40 3.28 22.39
C PRO A 110 9.04 1.89 21.91
N GLU A 111 7.75 1.61 21.69
CA GLU A 111 7.31 0.29 21.23
C GLU A 111 7.69 0.05 19.76
N ILE A 112 7.69 1.10 18.93
CA ILE A 112 8.23 1.03 17.55
C ILE A 112 9.72 0.69 17.59
N ASP A 113 10.50 1.36 18.42
CA ASP A 113 11.94 1.11 18.52
C ASP A 113 12.22 -0.30 19.07
N ASN A 114 11.44 -0.79 20.03
CA ASN A 114 11.51 -2.16 20.53
C ASN A 114 11.19 -3.19 19.42
N MET A 115 10.11 -2.95 18.63
CA MET A 115 9.78 -3.76 17.46
C MET A 115 10.95 -3.81 16.48
N MET A 116 11.53 -2.66 16.15
CA MET A 116 12.67 -2.58 15.23
C MET A 116 13.91 -3.29 15.77
N ALA A 117 14.18 -3.23 17.07
CA ALA A 117 15.29 -3.96 17.70
C ALA A 117 15.10 -5.48 17.65
N LYS A 118 13.86 -5.98 17.53
CA LYS A 118 13.52 -7.40 17.40
C LYS A 118 13.25 -7.83 15.96
N SER A 119 13.38 -6.92 15.01
CA SER A 119 13.24 -7.22 13.58
C SER A 119 14.36 -8.14 13.10
N LYS A 120 13.96 -9.15 12.35
CA LYS A 120 14.83 -10.12 11.67
C LYS A 120 14.60 -9.99 10.17
N ILE A 121 15.54 -9.36 9.50
CA ILE A 121 15.50 -9.22 8.05
C ILE A 121 15.76 -10.59 7.44
N ILE A 122 14.87 -11.01 6.54
CA ILE A 122 15.01 -12.25 5.76
C ILE A 122 14.80 -11.95 4.28
N GLY A 123 15.51 -12.68 3.44
CA GLY A 123 15.40 -12.62 1.99
C GLY A 123 14.22 -13.43 1.46
N PHE A 124 13.82 -13.19 0.22
CA PHE A 124 12.91 -14.10 -0.47
C PHE A 124 13.55 -15.48 -0.65
N LYS A 125 12.73 -16.54 -0.52
CA LYS A 125 13.15 -17.95 -0.60
C LYS A 125 14.09 -18.42 0.52
N GLU A 126 14.27 -17.59 1.53
CA GLU A 126 15.00 -17.99 2.73
C GLU A 126 14.06 -18.70 3.71
N LYS A 127 14.33 -19.98 3.99
CA LYS A 127 13.51 -20.80 4.89
C LYS A 127 13.95 -20.64 6.33
N ILE A 128 13.05 -20.22 7.18
CA ILE A 128 13.26 -20.03 8.62
C ILE A 128 12.51 -21.11 9.40
N THR A 129 13.22 -21.88 10.20
CA THR A 129 12.63 -22.90 11.08
C THR A 129 12.41 -22.34 12.47
N ARG A 130 11.22 -22.57 13.03
CA ARG A 130 10.82 -22.23 14.40
C ARG A 130 9.99 -23.37 15.00
N GLY A 131 10.48 -23.95 16.09
CA GLY A 131 9.83 -25.11 16.71
C GLY A 131 9.59 -26.23 15.71
N ASN A 132 8.35 -26.64 15.55
CA ASN A 132 7.92 -27.73 14.67
C ASN A 132 7.45 -27.25 13.27
N ALA A 133 7.68 -25.98 12.94
CA ALA A 133 7.28 -25.38 11.68
C ALA A 133 8.39 -24.57 11.04
N SER A 134 8.21 -24.27 9.76
CA SER A 134 9.06 -23.35 9.03
C SER A 134 8.20 -22.39 8.21
N PHE A 135 8.78 -21.26 7.85
CA PHE A 135 8.16 -20.33 6.92
C PHE A 135 9.20 -19.77 5.94
N GLU A 136 8.69 -19.26 4.84
CA GLU A 136 9.47 -18.67 3.75
C GLU A 136 8.68 -17.49 3.15
N LEU A 137 9.38 -16.45 2.73
CA LEU A 137 8.79 -15.32 2.03
C LEU A 137 8.99 -15.44 0.52
N ARG A 138 7.96 -15.08 -0.26
CA ARG A 138 8.03 -14.90 -1.71
C ARG A 138 7.59 -13.48 -2.07
N SER A 139 8.08 -12.93 -3.19
CA SER A 139 7.64 -11.61 -3.62
C SER A 139 6.15 -11.59 -3.92
N SER A 140 5.42 -10.64 -3.35
CA SER A 140 3.98 -10.45 -3.62
C SER A 140 3.69 -9.56 -4.83
N GLY A 141 4.69 -8.84 -5.36
CA GLY A 141 4.51 -7.90 -6.47
C GLY A 141 3.65 -6.68 -6.14
N HIS A 142 3.17 -6.54 -4.89
CA HIS A 142 2.25 -5.50 -4.45
C HIS A 142 2.95 -4.17 -4.16
N VAL A 143 3.92 -4.17 -3.26
CA VAL A 143 4.80 -3.03 -2.93
C VAL A 143 6.23 -3.52 -2.73
N ILE A 144 7.20 -2.60 -2.75
CA ILE A 144 8.62 -2.96 -2.57
C ILE A 144 8.83 -3.73 -1.27
N GLY A 145 9.52 -4.87 -1.37
CA GLY A 145 9.73 -5.78 -0.24
C GLY A 145 8.48 -6.52 0.22
N GLY A 146 7.32 -6.26 -0.37
CA GLY A 146 6.08 -6.95 -0.08
C GLY A 146 6.19 -8.45 -0.37
N SER A 147 5.67 -9.25 0.54
CA SER A 147 5.82 -10.70 0.51
C SER A 147 4.51 -11.44 0.71
N THR A 148 4.43 -12.61 0.12
CA THR A 148 3.54 -13.70 0.52
C THR A 148 4.27 -14.59 1.51
N VAL A 149 3.57 -15.41 2.29
CA VAL A 149 4.14 -16.27 3.31
C VAL A 149 3.73 -17.72 3.07
N LEU A 150 4.71 -18.59 2.94
CA LEU A 150 4.54 -20.04 2.97
C LEU A 150 4.82 -20.52 4.38
N VAL A 151 3.88 -21.19 5.03
CA VAL A 151 4.08 -21.82 6.33
C VAL A 151 3.94 -23.32 6.18
N GLU A 152 4.95 -24.06 6.61
CA GLU A 152 4.97 -25.52 6.58
C GLU A 152 5.06 -26.07 8.01
N SER A 153 4.18 -26.97 8.36
CA SER A 153 4.29 -27.88 9.50
C SER A 153 4.55 -29.30 8.99
N LYS A 154 4.65 -30.28 9.90
CA LYS A 154 4.95 -31.66 9.54
C LYS A 154 4.09 -32.22 8.41
N ASP A 155 2.77 -31.94 8.44
CA ASP A 155 1.80 -32.58 7.53
C ASP A 155 0.94 -31.58 6.76
N LYS A 156 1.19 -30.26 6.90
CA LYS A 156 0.35 -29.21 6.32
C LYS A 156 1.14 -28.02 5.81
N LYS A 157 0.68 -27.50 4.67
CA LYS A 157 1.22 -26.31 4.03
C LYS A 157 0.13 -25.25 3.89
N LEU A 158 0.42 -24.06 4.39
CA LEU A 158 -0.41 -22.87 4.26
C LEU A 158 0.27 -21.83 3.39
N PHE A 159 -0.47 -21.27 2.46
CA PHE A 159 -0.07 -20.08 1.73
C PHE A 159 -0.92 -18.89 2.16
N TYR A 160 -0.28 -17.81 2.60
CA TYR A 160 -0.88 -16.53 2.92
C TYR A 160 -0.39 -15.47 1.93
N THR A 161 -1.30 -14.88 1.18
CA THR A 161 -0.92 -13.93 0.13
C THR A 161 -0.54 -12.56 0.66
N GLY A 162 -1.02 -12.16 1.86
CA GLY A 162 -1.11 -10.73 2.12
C GLY A 162 -1.80 -10.05 0.95
N ASP A 163 -1.33 -8.88 0.55
CA ASP A 163 -1.75 -8.22 -0.69
C ASP A 163 -0.86 -8.67 -1.85
N ILE A 164 -1.47 -9.03 -2.98
CA ILE A 164 -0.77 -9.69 -4.08
C ILE A 164 -1.09 -9.06 -5.44
N ASN A 165 -0.05 -8.84 -6.26
CA ASN A 165 -0.18 -8.34 -7.62
C ASN A 165 0.36 -9.36 -8.63
N LEU A 166 -0.53 -9.94 -9.43
CA LEU A 166 -0.21 -10.98 -10.41
C LEU A 166 0.22 -10.43 -11.78
N ARG A 167 0.04 -9.14 -12.02
CA ARG A 167 0.38 -8.49 -13.30
C ARG A 167 1.73 -7.77 -13.27
N GLY A 168 2.21 -7.44 -12.06
CA GLY A 168 3.36 -6.57 -11.87
C GLY A 168 3.06 -5.10 -12.19
N SER A 169 4.09 -4.27 -12.07
CA SER A 169 4.03 -2.83 -12.31
C SER A 169 5.27 -2.35 -13.09
N ARG A 170 5.39 -1.05 -13.31
CA ARG A 170 6.64 -0.47 -13.84
C ARG A 170 7.79 -0.64 -12.86
N LEU A 171 7.47 -0.61 -11.57
CA LEU A 171 8.44 -0.68 -10.47
C LEU A 171 8.77 -2.12 -10.07
N LEU A 172 7.78 -3.02 -10.04
CA LEU A 172 7.93 -4.35 -9.48
C LEU A 172 7.56 -5.45 -10.48
N PRO A 173 8.24 -6.61 -10.42
CA PRO A 173 7.79 -7.80 -11.13
C PRO A 173 6.46 -8.31 -10.54
N PRO A 174 5.71 -9.17 -11.26
CA PRO A 174 4.56 -9.85 -10.69
C PRO A 174 4.96 -10.75 -9.52
N ALA A 175 3.96 -11.15 -8.72
CA ALA A 175 4.17 -12.07 -7.60
C ALA A 175 4.85 -13.37 -8.03
N ASP A 176 5.72 -13.90 -7.15
CA ASP A 176 6.34 -15.20 -7.33
C ASP A 176 5.38 -16.29 -6.83
N LEU A 177 4.79 -17.03 -7.76
CA LEU A 177 3.85 -18.13 -7.53
C LEU A 177 4.47 -19.52 -7.69
N ASP A 178 5.78 -19.64 -7.72
CA ASP A 178 6.46 -20.94 -7.69
C ASP A 178 6.44 -21.53 -6.27
N ILE A 179 5.24 -21.92 -5.80
CA ILE A 179 4.97 -22.34 -4.43
C ILE A 179 4.59 -23.81 -4.27
N GLY A 180 4.29 -24.49 -5.38
CA GLY A 180 3.82 -25.88 -5.36
C GLY A 180 2.39 -26.04 -4.83
N GLU A 181 2.02 -27.27 -4.48
CA GLU A 181 0.69 -27.60 -3.94
C GLU A 181 0.58 -27.20 -2.46
N MET A 182 -0.55 -26.58 -2.11
CA MET A 182 -0.87 -26.12 -0.76
C MET A 182 -2.11 -26.85 -0.22
N ASP A 183 -2.12 -27.12 1.08
CA ASP A 183 -3.32 -27.63 1.77
C ASP A 183 -4.35 -26.55 2.04
N MET A 184 -3.88 -25.33 2.30
CA MET A 184 -4.70 -24.17 2.66
C MET A 184 -4.17 -22.89 2.03
N VAL A 185 -5.09 -21.99 1.68
CA VAL A 185 -4.77 -20.64 1.19
C VAL A 185 -5.59 -19.63 1.96
N ILE A 186 -4.92 -18.58 2.45
CA ILE A 186 -5.54 -17.33 2.92
C ILE A 186 -5.19 -16.27 1.88
N THR A 187 -6.19 -15.69 1.23
CA THR A 187 -5.98 -14.73 0.13
C THR A 187 -6.77 -13.44 0.35
N GLU A 188 -6.22 -12.34 -0.14
CA GLU A 188 -6.99 -11.11 -0.28
C GLU A 188 -8.17 -11.27 -1.26
N SER A 189 -9.15 -10.37 -1.13
CA SER A 189 -10.30 -10.32 -2.02
C SER A 189 -10.73 -8.89 -2.35
N THR A 190 -9.78 -7.96 -2.34
CA THR A 190 -9.99 -6.50 -2.49
C THR A 190 -10.75 -6.17 -3.78
N TYR A 191 -10.45 -6.83 -4.88
CA TYR A 191 -11.13 -6.69 -6.18
C TYR A 191 -11.79 -7.98 -6.66
N SER A 192 -12.28 -8.81 -5.74
CA SER A 192 -12.91 -10.10 -6.08
C SER A 192 -14.21 -10.01 -6.88
N GLN A 193 -14.85 -8.84 -6.92
CA GLN A 193 -16.12 -8.63 -7.61
C GLN A 193 -15.98 -8.03 -9.02
N GLU A 194 -14.82 -7.51 -9.37
CA GLU A 194 -14.60 -6.81 -10.64
C GLU A 194 -13.25 -7.11 -11.26
N ASN A 195 -13.18 -6.99 -12.58
CA ASN A 195 -11.93 -7.01 -13.31
C ASN A 195 -11.42 -5.58 -13.49
N GLN A 196 -10.11 -5.44 -13.39
CA GLN A 196 -9.47 -4.14 -13.62
C GLN A 196 -9.30 -3.90 -15.12
N MET A 197 -9.39 -2.62 -15.49
CA MET A 197 -9.07 -2.17 -16.85
C MET A 197 -7.66 -2.66 -17.27
N PRO A 198 -7.46 -3.02 -18.53
CA PRO A 198 -6.13 -3.36 -19.03
C PRO A 198 -5.11 -2.27 -18.73
N ARG A 199 -3.97 -2.66 -18.16
CA ARG A 199 -2.95 -1.73 -17.68
C ARG A 199 -2.51 -0.69 -18.73
N LYS A 200 -2.32 -1.14 -19.98
CA LYS A 200 -1.92 -0.27 -21.10
C LYS A 200 -2.96 0.82 -21.39
N GLU A 201 -4.23 0.52 -21.23
CA GLU A 201 -5.32 1.49 -21.43
C GLU A 201 -5.33 2.53 -20.32
N SER A 202 -5.15 2.11 -19.06
CA SER A 202 -5.03 3.03 -17.91
C SER A 202 -3.81 3.95 -18.05
N GLU A 203 -2.66 3.42 -18.45
CA GLU A 203 -1.44 4.20 -18.69
C GLU A 203 -1.66 5.22 -19.80
N LYS A 204 -2.17 4.76 -20.96
CA LYS A 204 -2.45 5.64 -22.10
C LYS A 204 -3.43 6.74 -21.73
N GLY A 205 -4.54 6.39 -21.07
CA GLY A 205 -5.55 7.37 -20.65
C GLY A 205 -4.99 8.42 -19.69
N LEU A 206 -4.11 8.04 -18.74
CA LEU A 206 -3.45 8.99 -17.85
C LEU A 206 -2.52 9.95 -18.60
N ILE A 207 -1.71 9.41 -19.54
CA ILE A 207 -0.77 10.19 -20.35
C ILE A 207 -1.54 11.19 -21.24
N ASP A 208 -2.58 10.71 -21.93
CA ASP A 208 -3.42 11.55 -22.79
C ASP A 208 -4.06 12.68 -21.96
N PHE A 209 -4.62 12.35 -20.78
CA PHE A 209 -5.21 13.36 -19.90
C PHE A 209 -4.18 14.36 -19.35
N ALA A 210 -2.96 13.92 -19.04
CA ALA A 210 -1.91 14.83 -18.60
C ALA A 210 -1.55 15.83 -19.71
N ASN A 211 -1.41 15.38 -20.95
CA ASN A 211 -1.14 16.26 -22.09
C ASN A 211 -2.31 17.24 -22.34
N GLU A 212 -3.58 16.76 -22.36
CA GLU A 212 -4.77 17.60 -22.52
C GLU A 212 -4.82 18.74 -21.50
N VAL A 213 -4.51 18.43 -20.22
CA VAL A 213 -4.51 19.43 -19.14
C VAL A 213 -3.38 20.46 -19.33
N ILE A 214 -2.20 20.02 -19.71
CA ILE A 214 -1.06 20.93 -19.96
C ILE A 214 -1.29 21.81 -21.19
N ASP A 215 -1.83 21.26 -22.29
CA ASP A 215 -2.13 22.00 -23.52
C ASP A 215 -3.10 23.14 -23.28
N ARG A 216 -4.11 22.95 -22.43
CA ARG A 216 -5.04 24.02 -22.01
C ARG A 216 -4.51 24.93 -20.91
N LYS A 217 -3.19 24.86 -20.63
CA LYS A 217 -2.49 25.67 -19.61
C LYS A 217 -3.00 25.44 -18.19
N GLY A 218 -3.44 24.22 -17.90
CA GLY A 218 -3.87 23.76 -16.59
C GLY A 218 -2.77 23.02 -15.83
N THR A 219 -3.07 22.66 -14.59
CA THR A 219 -2.27 21.77 -13.74
C THR A 219 -3.05 20.49 -13.49
N LEU A 220 -2.40 19.34 -13.71
CA LEU A 220 -2.97 18.04 -13.37
C LEU A 220 -2.58 17.65 -11.96
N PHE A 221 -3.55 17.47 -11.08
CA PHE A 221 -3.34 16.94 -9.73
C PHE A 221 -3.61 15.43 -9.69
N ILE A 222 -2.66 14.67 -9.17
CA ILE A 222 -2.72 13.22 -9.02
C ILE A 222 -2.57 12.84 -7.54
N PRO A 223 -3.67 12.80 -6.77
CA PRO A 223 -3.63 12.28 -5.41
C PRO A 223 -3.33 10.77 -5.46
N SER A 224 -2.29 10.33 -4.75
CA SER A 224 -1.85 8.93 -4.79
C SER A 224 -1.32 8.45 -3.45
N PHE A 225 -1.29 7.13 -3.24
CA PHE A 225 -0.65 6.58 -2.05
C PHE A 225 0.85 6.84 -2.07
N SER A 226 1.43 7.04 -0.88
CA SER A 226 2.84 7.40 -0.73
C SER A 226 3.76 6.28 -1.17
N VAL A 227 3.40 5.03 -0.82
CA VAL A 227 4.16 3.84 -1.14
C VAL A 227 3.71 3.30 -2.48
N GLU A 228 4.65 3.18 -3.39
CA GLU A 228 4.53 2.60 -4.73
C GLU A 228 3.69 3.44 -5.71
N ARG A 229 2.45 3.85 -5.38
CA ARG A 229 1.54 4.47 -6.33
C ARG A 229 2.05 5.82 -6.87
N SER A 230 2.63 6.63 -6.00
CA SER A 230 3.24 7.92 -6.42
C SER A 230 4.41 7.70 -7.36
N GLN A 231 5.25 6.73 -7.10
CA GLN A 231 6.43 6.38 -7.88
C GLN A 231 6.05 5.72 -9.21
N GLU A 232 5.04 4.87 -9.18
CA GLU A 232 4.51 4.18 -10.36
C GLU A 232 3.95 5.18 -11.38
N VAL A 233 3.13 6.13 -10.92
CA VAL A 233 2.56 7.18 -11.77
C VAL A 233 3.63 8.08 -12.37
N ALA A 234 4.64 8.47 -11.59
CA ALA A 234 5.79 9.22 -12.09
C ALA A 234 6.55 8.44 -13.18
N SER A 235 6.76 7.13 -12.94
CA SER A 235 7.41 6.23 -13.90
C SER A 235 6.61 6.09 -15.21
N VAL A 236 5.29 5.99 -15.12
CA VAL A 236 4.42 5.92 -16.30
C VAL A 236 4.55 7.18 -17.14
N LEU A 237 4.45 8.36 -16.55
CA LEU A 237 4.53 9.62 -17.28
C LEU A 237 5.92 9.82 -17.90
N ILE A 238 6.98 9.70 -17.12
CA ILE A 238 8.36 9.98 -17.59
C ILE A 238 8.78 8.97 -18.67
N ASN A 239 8.50 7.68 -18.47
CA ASN A 239 8.89 6.65 -19.43
C ASN A 239 8.04 6.65 -20.73
N SER A 240 6.93 7.40 -20.77
CA SER A 240 6.15 7.63 -21.98
C SER A 240 6.67 8.78 -22.84
N GLY A 241 7.70 9.48 -22.39
CA GLY A 241 8.22 10.67 -23.04
C GLY A 241 7.49 11.97 -22.68
N PHE A 242 6.72 11.99 -21.57
CA PHE A 242 6.09 13.21 -21.07
C PHE A 242 7.16 14.22 -20.63
N ASN A 243 7.28 15.34 -21.34
CA ASN A 243 8.39 16.30 -21.21
C ASN A 243 8.03 17.56 -20.43
N HIS A 244 6.92 17.54 -19.68
CA HIS A 244 6.51 18.66 -18.85
C HIS A 244 6.91 18.42 -17.40
N LYS A 245 6.90 19.48 -16.60
CA LYS A 245 7.27 19.48 -15.20
C LYS A 245 6.36 18.54 -14.40
N ILE A 246 6.98 17.62 -13.67
CA ILE A 246 6.32 16.74 -12.70
C ILE A 246 6.84 17.07 -11.32
N ILE A 247 5.93 17.33 -10.40
CA ILE A 247 6.22 17.68 -9.02
C ILE A 247 5.80 16.50 -8.13
N MET A 248 6.63 16.16 -7.16
CA MET A 248 6.28 15.22 -6.09
C MET A 248 6.45 15.88 -4.74
N ASP A 249 5.48 15.65 -3.82
CA ASP A 249 5.43 16.28 -2.52
C ASP A 249 5.08 15.27 -1.41
N GLY A 250 5.38 15.64 -0.19
CA GLY A 250 4.99 14.91 1.03
C GLY A 250 5.76 13.61 1.26
N MET A 251 5.07 12.63 1.83
CA MET A 251 5.70 11.36 2.22
C MET A 251 6.26 10.57 1.04
N ALA A 252 5.75 10.76 -0.17
CA ALA A 252 6.28 10.10 -1.35
C ALA A 252 7.77 10.36 -1.57
N LEU A 253 8.29 11.52 -1.16
CA LEU A 253 9.72 11.85 -1.23
C LEU A 253 10.57 10.95 -0.32
N LYS A 254 10.09 10.69 0.91
CA LYS A 254 10.79 9.78 1.84
C LYS A 254 10.73 8.33 1.37
N VAL A 255 9.62 7.95 0.76
CA VAL A 255 9.46 6.64 0.14
C VAL A 255 10.45 6.47 -1.01
N ASN A 256 10.68 7.50 -1.84
CA ASN A 256 11.71 7.45 -2.89
C ASN A 256 13.10 7.13 -2.32
N GLU A 257 13.47 7.73 -1.17
CA GLU A 257 14.74 7.47 -0.51
C GLU A 257 14.86 5.99 -0.10
N VAL A 258 13.76 5.38 0.39
CA VAL A 258 13.75 3.96 0.73
C VAL A 258 13.85 3.08 -0.52
N LEU A 259 13.13 3.38 -1.59
CA LEU A 259 13.18 2.61 -2.83
C LEU A 259 14.59 2.64 -3.45
N LEU A 260 15.24 3.79 -3.44
CA LEU A 260 16.62 3.95 -3.93
C LEU A 260 17.65 3.20 -3.07
N LYS A 261 17.37 2.96 -1.80
CA LYS A 261 18.23 2.20 -0.88
C LYS A 261 18.21 0.70 -1.18
N TYR A 262 17.15 0.18 -1.82
CA TYR A 262 16.92 -1.25 -2.05
C TYR A 262 16.67 -1.55 -3.55
N PRO A 263 17.65 -1.25 -4.42
CA PRO A 263 17.50 -1.42 -5.87
C PRO A 263 17.25 -2.87 -6.30
N GLU A 264 17.71 -3.85 -5.52
CA GLU A 264 17.56 -5.29 -5.79
C GLU A 264 16.09 -5.77 -5.74
N TYR A 265 15.20 -5.00 -5.12
CA TYR A 265 13.77 -5.29 -5.09
C TYR A 265 13.01 -4.68 -6.28
N LEU A 266 13.64 -3.78 -7.03
CA LEU A 266 13.02 -3.10 -8.17
C LEU A 266 13.21 -3.88 -9.47
N ARG A 267 12.23 -3.80 -10.34
CA ARG A 267 12.28 -4.42 -11.68
C ARG A 267 13.39 -3.84 -12.56
N ASN A 268 13.54 -2.51 -12.52
CA ASN A 268 14.51 -1.75 -13.31
C ASN A 268 15.04 -0.57 -12.47
N PRO A 269 16.01 -0.80 -11.58
CA PRO A 269 16.47 0.23 -10.64
C PRO A 269 17.06 1.47 -11.31
N GLU A 270 17.80 1.32 -12.41
CA GLU A 270 18.38 2.46 -13.12
C GLU A 270 17.31 3.35 -13.77
N ILE A 271 16.26 2.74 -14.33
CA ILE A 271 15.12 3.48 -14.88
C ILE A 271 14.40 4.24 -13.75
N PHE A 272 14.22 3.62 -12.59
CA PHE A 272 13.60 4.29 -11.45
C PHE A 272 14.44 5.46 -10.95
N LYS A 273 15.74 5.31 -10.86
CA LYS A 273 16.67 6.38 -10.49
C LYS A 273 16.56 7.58 -11.47
N ASP A 274 16.57 7.33 -12.77
CA ASP A 274 16.36 8.37 -13.80
C ASP A 274 15.01 9.08 -13.65
N VAL A 275 13.94 8.33 -13.31
CA VAL A 275 12.61 8.90 -13.02
C VAL A 275 12.69 9.87 -11.85
N ILE A 276 13.30 9.47 -10.74
CA ILE A 276 13.36 10.32 -9.53
C ILE A 276 14.23 11.56 -9.73
N GLU A 277 15.29 11.48 -10.54
CA GLU A 277 16.14 12.63 -10.91
C GLU A 277 15.37 13.68 -11.74
N LYS A 278 14.39 13.26 -12.55
CA LYS A 278 13.55 14.15 -13.38
C LYS A 278 12.37 14.78 -12.63
N VAL A 279 11.99 14.22 -11.47
CA VAL A 279 10.89 14.74 -10.67
C VAL A 279 11.34 15.89 -9.78
N VAL A 280 10.59 16.99 -9.80
CA VAL A 280 10.85 18.14 -8.93
C VAL A 280 10.30 17.87 -7.53
N SER A 281 11.19 17.77 -6.55
CA SER A 281 10.81 17.62 -5.14
C SER A 281 10.34 18.95 -4.55
N VAL A 282 9.20 18.94 -3.86
CA VAL A 282 8.65 20.08 -3.14
C VAL A 282 8.53 19.75 -1.66
N ARG A 283 9.11 20.57 -0.80
CA ARG A 283 9.26 20.28 0.63
C ARG A 283 8.51 21.25 1.55
N ASP A 284 8.28 22.47 1.10
CA ASP A 284 7.63 23.51 1.91
C ASP A 284 6.53 24.26 1.17
N HIS A 285 5.82 25.14 1.90
CA HIS A 285 4.69 25.88 1.36
C HIS A 285 5.08 26.89 0.26
N ASN A 286 6.25 27.52 0.36
CA ASN A 286 6.71 28.50 -0.63
C ASN A 286 7.11 27.79 -1.92
N GLU A 287 7.74 26.63 -1.82
CA GLU A 287 8.04 25.78 -2.96
C GLU A 287 6.77 25.31 -3.66
N ARG A 288 5.70 24.93 -2.91
CA ARG A 288 4.38 24.59 -3.48
C ARG A 288 3.81 25.72 -4.32
N LYS A 289 3.81 26.95 -3.78
CA LYS A 289 3.30 28.12 -4.51
C LYS A 289 4.11 28.39 -5.79
N ARG A 290 5.44 28.36 -5.70
CA ARG A 290 6.31 28.53 -6.87
C ARG A 290 6.11 27.43 -7.91
N ALA A 291 5.93 26.22 -7.45
CA ALA A 291 5.75 25.06 -8.32
C ALA A 291 4.47 25.15 -9.15
N LEU A 292 3.38 25.74 -8.61
CA LEU A 292 2.10 25.96 -9.28
C LEU A 292 2.04 27.24 -10.15
N SER A 293 3.13 27.99 -10.28
CA SER A 293 3.15 29.22 -11.11
C SER A 293 3.08 28.96 -12.61
N GLU A 294 3.30 27.74 -13.04
CA GLU A 294 3.24 27.28 -14.43
C GLU A 294 2.53 25.92 -14.54
N PRO A 295 1.98 25.57 -15.71
CA PRO A 295 1.36 24.27 -15.94
C PRO A 295 2.29 23.12 -15.58
N CYS A 296 1.79 22.16 -14.80
CA CYS A 296 2.60 21.02 -14.34
C CYS A 296 1.71 19.83 -13.94
N VAL A 297 2.32 18.70 -13.69
CA VAL A 297 1.70 17.57 -13.01
C VAL A 297 2.14 17.57 -11.55
N VAL A 298 1.19 17.40 -10.61
CA VAL A 298 1.46 17.33 -9.17
C VAL A 298 1.06 15.96 -8.66
N ILE A 299 2.00 15.22 -8.10
CA ILE A 299 1.78 13.91 -7.46
C ILE A 299 1.94 14.11 -5.95
N SER A 300 0.89 13.84 -5.17
CA SER A 300 0.94 14.06 -3.72
C SER A 300 0.03 13.11 -2.91
N PRO A 301 0.51 12.54 -1.81
CA PRO A 301 -0.35 11.85 -0.84
C PRO A 301 -1.30 12.81 -0.12
N ALA A 302 -2.54 12.37 0.27
CA ALA A 302 -3.06 11.01 0.30
C ALA A 302 -3.98 10.71 -0.89
N GLY A 303 -3.92 9.46 -1.39
CA GLY A 303 -4.66 9.02 -2.57
C GLY A 303 -6.20 9.08 -2.48
N MET A 304 -6.77 8.97 -1.27
CA MET A 304 -8.22 9.09 -1.02
C MET A 304 -8.65 10.52 -0.60
N LEU A 305 -7.74 11.50 -0.70
CA LEU A 305 -7.97 12.89 -0.30
C LEU A 305 -8.30 13.08 1.19
N VAL A 306 -7.97 12.13 2.04
CA VAL A 306 -8.31 12.15 3.47
C VAL A 306 -7.39 13.04 4.31
N GLY A 307 -6.30 13.56 3.77
CA GLY A 307 -5.34 14.37 4.54
C GLY A 307 -4.09 14.76 3.77
N GLY A 308 -3.07 15.18 4.51
CA GLY A 308 -1.77 15.55 3.95
C GLY A 308 -1.81 16.74 3.00
N ASN A 309 -0.78 16.83 2.17
CA ASN A 309 -0.63 17.90 1.18
C ASN A 309 -1.66 17.80 0.04
N ALA A 310 -2.27 16.62 -0.17
CA ALA A 310 -3.33 16.43 -1.14
C ALA A 310 -4.53 17.38 -0.91
N VAL A 311 -4.85 17.69 0.35
CA VAL A 311 -5.94 18.63 0.69
C VAL A 311 -5.60 20.04 0.23
N TYR A 312 -4.33 20.47 0.36
CA TYR A 312 -3.88 21.76 -0.14
C TYR A 312 -4.04 21.86 -1.66
N TYR A 313 -3.52 20.88 -2.40
CA TYR A 313 -3.62 20.87 -3.86
C TYR A 313 -5.07 20.77 -4.34
N LEU A 314 -5.89 19.99 -3.66
CA LEU A 314 -7.32 19.92 -3.97
C LEU A 314 -7.99 21.29 -3.84
N GLN A 315 -7.67 22.06 -2.78
CA GLN A 315 -8.24 23.39 -2.57
C GLN A 315 -7.77 24.42 -3.60
N GLU A 316 -6.49 24.39 -3.97
CA GLU A 316 -5.91 25.32 -4.93
C GLU A 316 -6.35 25.05 -6.38
N LEU A 317 -6.54 23.78 -6.74
CA LEU A 317 -6.69 23.37 -8.14
C LEU A 317 -8.13 23.06 -8.55
N SER A 318 -9.05 22.77 -7.60
CA SER A 318 -10.40 22.29 -7.90
C SER A 318 -11.30 23.28 -8.64
N PHE A 319 -11.06 24.59 -8.51
CA PHE A 319 -12.00 25.62 -8.97
C PHE A 319 -11.61 26.31 -10.28
N ASN A 320 -10.62 25.77 -10.99
CA ASN A 320 -10.23 26.22 -12.32
C ASN A 320 -10.51 25.11 -13.33
N ASP A 321 -11.31 25.40 -14.35
CA ASP A 321 -11.74 24.47 -15.40
C ASP A 321 -10.61 24.03 -16.34
N ARG A 322 -9.49 24.77 -16.38
CA ARG A 322 -8.28 24.34 -17.07
C ARG A 322 -7.53 23.21 -16.36
N ASN A 323 -7.76 23.03 -15.06
CA ASN A 323 -7.09 22.01 -14.27
C ASN A 323 -7.74 20.63 -14.44
N GLY A 324 -6.99 19.60 -14.05
CA GLY A 324 -7.47 18.22 -13.99
C GLY A 324 -7.16 17.58 -12.65
N ILE A 325 -7.96 16.58 -12.27
CA ILE A 325 -7.73 15.71 -11.12
C ILE A 325 -7.79 14.26 -11.60
N ALA A 326 -6.69 13.53 -11.50
CA ALA A 326 -6.62 12.12 -11.87
C ALA A 326 -6.57 11.25 -10.60
N LEU A 327 -7.66 10.54 -10.30
CA LEU A 327 -7.72 9.59 -9.20
C LEU A 327 -7.13 8.25 -9.65
N VAL A 328 -6.00 7.87 -9.11
CA VAL A 328 -5.22 6.67 -9.52
C VAL A 328 -5.19 5.57 -8.46
N SER A 329 -5.84 5.81 -7.33
CA SER A 329 -5.90 4.89 -6.18
C SER A 329 -7.34 4.49 -5.91
N TYR A 330 -7.52 3.38 -5.20
CA TYR A 330 -8.82 2.97 -4.68
C TYR A 330 -9.48 4.11 -3.88
N GLN A 331 -10.79 4.29 -4.08
CA GLN A 331 -11.58 5.29 -3.38
C GLN A 331 -12.61 4.60 -2.49
N GLY A 332 -12.29 4.47 -1.22
CA GLY A 332 -13.16 3.79 -0.24
C GLY A 332 -14.44 4.61 0.07
N GLU A 333 -15.51 3.90 0.40
CA GLU A 333 -16.78 4.51 0.84
C GLU A 333 -16.56 5.49 2.00
N GLY A 334 -17.25 6.63 1.95
CA GLY A 334 -17.15 7.69 2.94
C GLY A 334 -15.88 8.56 2.85
N THR A 335 -15.00 8.34 1.88
CA THR A 335 -13.81 9.17 1.66
C THR A 335 -14.12 10.40 0.78
N PRO A 336 -13.36 11.50 0.92
CA PRO A 336 -13.51 12.67 0.05
C PRO A 336 -13.29 12.36 -1.43
N GLY A 337 -12.38 11.44 -1.76
CA GLY A 337 -12.14 11.02 -3.14
C GLY A 337 -13.35 10.28 -3.74
N LYS A 338 -14.00 9.39 -2.98
CA LYS A 338 -15.23 8.73 -3.40
C LYS A 338 -16.36 9.75 -3.60
N LYS A 339 -16.54 10.68 -2.64
CA LYS A 339 -17.51 11.77 -2.77
C LYS A 339 -17.27 12.61 -4.02
N LEU A 340 -16.01 12.92 -4.34
CA LEU A 340 -15.65 13.65 -5.55
C LEU A 340 -16.07 12.91 -6.81
N LEU A 341 -15.80 11.60 -6.89
CA LEU A 341 -16.22 10.77 -8.03
C LEU A 341 -17.75 10.72 -8.20
N ASP A 342 -18.47 10.50 -7.11
CA ASP A 342 -19.92 10.28 -7.15
C ASP A 342 -20.72 11.55 -7.38
N THR A 343 -20.22 12.70 -6.89
CA THR A 343 -21.00 13.94 -6.84
C THR A 343 -20.39 15.14 -7.55
N GLY A 344 -19.11 15.06 -7.95
CA GLY A 344 -18.36 16.20 -8.47
C GLY A 344 -18.11 17.31 -7.42
N LYS A 345 -18.23 16.99 -6.12
CA LYS A 345 -18.12 17.97 -5.03
C LYS A 345 -17.00 17.63 -4.07
N VAL A 346 -16.39 18.68 -3.53
CA VAL A 346 -15.43 18.58 -2.41
C VAL A 346 -15.93 19.37 -1.20
N GLN A 347 -15.62 18.90 -0.01
CA GLN A 347 -15.92 19.61 1.22
C GLN A 347 -14.80 20.55 1.57
N THR A 348 -15.09 21.87 1.65
CA THR A 348 -14.14 22.89 2.06
C THR A 348 -14.81 23.76 3.13
N ARG A 349 -14.14 23.91 4.31
CA ARG A 349 -14.65 24.72 5.44
C ARG A 349 -16.10 24.38 5.81
N GLY A 350 -16.45 23.09 5.81
CA GLY A 350 -17.78 22.60 6.15
C GLY A 350 -18.87 22.79 5.08
N LYS A 351 -18.53 23.30 3.89
CA LYS A 351 -19.45 23.46 2.77
C LYS A 351 -19.06 22.57 1.60
N ASP A 352 -20.06 22.02 0.93
CA ASP A 352 -19.89 21.27 -0.32
C ASP A 352 -19.82 22.24 -1.50
N LEU A 353 -18.72 22.23 -2.23
CA LEU A 353 -18.49 23.07 -3.40
C LEU A 353 -18.34 22.20 -4.66
N ASN A 354 -18.93 22.62 -5.76
CA ASN A 354 -18.75 21.97 -7.06
C ASN A 354 -17.32 22.17 -7.54
N VAL A 355 -16.68 21.08 -7.96
CA VAL A 355 -15.35 21.11 -8.60
C VAL A 355 -15.54 21.52 -10.05
N LYS A 356 -14.72 22.46 -10.55
CA LYS A 356 -14.66 22.89 -11.95
C LYS A 356 -13.59 22.14 -12.74
N ALA A 357 -12.51 21.73 -12.06
CA ALA A 357 -11.48 20.90 -12.67
C ALA A 357 -12.09 19.59 -13.20
N GLU A 358 -11.63 19.14 -14.35
CA GLU A 358 -12.05 17.86 -14.91
C GLU A 358 -11.53 16.71 -14.05
N VAL A 359 -12.42 15.77 -13.67
CA VAL A 359 -12.08 14.63 -12.81
C VAL A 359 -12.14 13.34 -13.62
N LYS A 360 -11.04 12.61 -13.67
CA LYS A 360 -10.97 11.27 -14.28
C LYS A 360 -10.41 10.25 -13.29
N GLN A 361 -10.86 9.00 -13.41
CA GLN A 361 -10.32 7.88 -12.64
C GLN A 361 -9.56 6.93 -13.56
N PHE A 362 -8.41 6.46 -13.10
CA PHE A 362 -7.58 5.49 -13.79
C PHE A 362 -7.20 4.35 -12.84
N GLN A 363 -7.21 3.12 -13.34
CA GLN A 363 -6.97 1.95 -12.51
C GLN A 363 -5.48 1.57 -12.54
N PHE A 364 -4.80 1.84 -11.42
CA PHE A 364 -3.41 1.48 -11.20
C PHE A 364 -3.27 0.56 -9.97
N SER A 365 -4.23 -0.32 -9.76
CA SER A 365 -4.22 -1.20 -8.58
C SER A 365 -2.98 -2.08 -8.52
N GLY A 366 -2.48 -2.27 -7.30
CA GLY A 366 -1.44 -3.25 -6.95
C GLY A 366 -2.01 -4.56 -6.39
N HIS A 367 -3.31 -4.83 -6.57
CA HIS A 367 -3.99 -6.03 -6.09
C HIS A 367 -4.43 -6.92 -7.25
N ALA A 368 -4.64 -8.20 -6.96
CA ALA A 368 -5.25 -9.12 -7.90
C ALA A 368 -6.72 -8.75 -8.15
N ASP A 369 -7.17 -8.84 -9.40
CA ASP A 369 -8.56 -8.71 -9.76
C ASP A 369 -9.30 -10.07 -9.71
N ARG A 370 -10.62 -10.06 -10.00
CA ARG A 370 -11.45 -11.25 -9.91
C ARG A 370 -10.88 -12.44 -10.67
N ASP A 371 -10.61 -12.28 -11.96
CA ASP A 371 -10.18 -13.41 -12.81
C ASP A 371 -8.77 -13.88 -12.44
N SER A 372 -7.89 -12.98 -12.08
CA SER A 372 -6.55 -13.30 -11.59
C SER A 372 -6.60 -14.07 -10.28
N SER A 373 -7.45 -13.65 -9.33
CA SER A 373 -7.61 -14.32 -8.02
C SER A 373 -8.17 -15.74 -8.18
N VAL A 374 -9.17 -15.93 -9.04
CA VAL A 374 -9.77 -17.25 -9.32
C VAL A 374 -8.75 -18.16 -9.99
N SER A 375 -8.06 -17.70 -11.02
CA SER A 375 -7.05 -18.50 -11.74
C SER A 375 -5.96 -19.00 -10.80
N TYR A 376 -5.47 -18.13 -9.93
CA TYR A 376 -4.43 -18.44 -8.98
C TYR A 376 -4.88 -19.47 -7.91
N THR A 377 -6.08 -19.33 -7.34
CA THR A 377 -6.59 -20.28 -6.33
C THR A 377 -6.80 -21.69 -6.92
N HIS A 378 -7.22 -21.79 -8.19
CA HIS A 378 -7.36 -23.08 -8.87
C HIS A 378 -6.03 -23.77 -9.16
N LEU A 379 -4.95 -23.01 -9.36
CA LEU A 379 -3.61 -23.58 -9.62
C LEU A 379 -2.92 -24.09 -8.35
N THR A 380 -3.30 -23.61 -7.18
CA THR A 380 -2.60 -23.88 -5.92
C THR A 380 -3.29 -24.88 -5.02
N LEU A 381 -4.62 -25.02 -5.13
CA LEU A 381 -5.40 -25.94 -4.29
C LEU A 381 -5.73 -27.22 -5.04
N PRO A 382 -5.69 -28.38 -4.36
CA PRO A 382 -6.20 -29.63 -4.94
C PRO A 382 -7.67 -29.46 -5.32
N THR A 383 -8.04 -29.86 -6.53
CA THR A 383 -9.37 -29.67 -7.18
C THR A 383 -10.58 -30.21 -6.40
N LYS A 384 -10.38 -30.80 -5.22
CA LYS A 384 -11.43 -31.45 -4.42
C LYS A 384 -11.92 -30.68 -3.19
N ARG A 385 -11.43 -29.45 -2.95
CA ARG A 385 -11.90 -28.63 -1.81
C ARG A 385 -11.95 -27.17 -2.19
N ILE A 386 -13.05 -26.76 -2.79
CA ILE A 386 -13.48 -25.37 -2.83
C ILE A 386 -14.28 -25.15 -1.54
N VAL A 387 -13.77 -24.33 -0.65
CA VAL A 387 -14.49 -23.81 0.51
C VAL A 387 -14.78 -22.35 0.26
#